data_2510fc89bc48efab97a79ead90096757
#
_entry.id   2510fc89bc48efab97a79ead90096757
#
_cell.length_a   1.000
_cell.length_b   1.000
_cell.length_c   1.000
_cell.angle_alpha   90.00
_cell.angle_beta   90.00
_cell.angle_gamma   90.00
#
_symmetry.space_group_name_H-M   'P 1'
#
loop_
_entity.id
_entity.type
_entity.pdbx_description
1 polymer ?
#
loop_
_entity_poly.entity_id
_entity_poly.type
_entity_poly.pdbx_seq_one_letter_code
_entity_poly.pdbx_strand_id
1 'polypeptide(L)'
;MKRAAILSVMLVIAALGFAQSNAGQAQNPPAPGAGAQAAPPAKRPPQTKTQAEYDAYQAAIAMKDPAQMETATNDFATKFPDSEVRKLLFLANMRMYQASNNPDKTVEVGRKVLAVDPDDPEALITVANVLAERTRDTDLDKDQRLDEAMKMAQHSTETVNTDSDIPAGTPQDKADAYKALMLSNAYSIIGTLDFNKEKYADAETNLRKSIDVYPQQPDPVVVLRLALALDKQNKYPEALKEINKAVELTQENTSVGGLARRERDRLVQLTGGK
;
A
#
# COMPACT_ATOMS: atom_id res chain seq x y z
N MET A 1 -25.90 -6.34 -14.92
CA MET A 1 -24.54 -6.92 -14.98
C MET A 1 -24.00 -6.92 -13.56
N LYS A 2 -23.80 -8.10 -12.95
CA LYS A 2 -23.34 -8.24 -11.55
C LYS A 2 -21.85 -7.93 -11.52
N ARG A 3 -21.47 -6.83 -10.88
CA ARG A 3 -20.07 -6.46 -10.67
C ARG A 3 -19.44 -7.46 -9.69
N ALA A 4 -18.35 -8.12 -10.12
CA ALA A 4 -17.55 -8.96 -9.23
C ALA A 4 -16.90 -8.04 -8.18
N ALA A 5 -17.20 -8.31 -6.91
CA ALA A 5 -16.47 -7.70 -5.80
C ALA A 5 -15.02 -8.21 -5.87
N ILE A 6 -14.09 -7.33 -6.19
CA ILE A 6 -12.66 -7.61 -6.13
C ILE A 6 -12.32 -7.65 -4.65
N LEU A 7 -11.85 -8.81 -4.17
CA LEU A 7 -11.38 -8.97 -2.80
C LEU A 7 -10.19 -8.01 -2.59
N SER A 8 -10.37 -7.10 -1.64
CA SER A 8 -9.30 -6.23 -1.16
C SER A 8 -8.17 -7.09 -0.58
N VAL A 9 -6.96 -6.92 -1.09
CA VAL A 9 -5.76 -7.44 -0.43
C VAL A 9 -5.63 -6.68 0.88
N MET A 10 -5.99 -7.32 1.99
CA MET A 10 -5.73 -6.79 3.33
C MET A 10 -4.23 -6.76 3.56
N LEU A 11 -3.67 -5.58 3.72
CA LEU A 11 -2.33 -5.38 4.26
C LEU A 11 -2.35 -5.79 5.74
N VAL A 12 -2.17 -7.09 6.01
CA VAL A 12 -2.03 -7.59 7.38
C VAL A 12 -0.60 -7.31 7.82
N ILE A 13 -0.38 -6.17 8.45
CA ILE A 13 0.84 -5.93 9.20
C ILE A 13 0.71 -6.69 10.51
N ALA A 14 1.31 -7.88 10.58
CA ALA A 14 1.44 -8.61 11.83
C ALA A 14 2.25 -7.77 12.82
N ALA A 15 1.64 -7.38 13.94
CA ALA A 15 2.32 -6.76 15.05
C ALA A 15 3.34 -7.77 15.62
N LEU A 16 4.62 -7.59 15.29
CA LEU A 16 5.71 -8.35 15.87
C LEU A 16 5.93 -7.87 17.31
N GLY A 17 5.55 -8.73 18.25
CA GLY A 17 5.87 -8.57 19.67
C GLY A 17 7.39 -8.59 19.87
N PHE A 18 7.95 -7.53 20.41
CA PHE A 18 9.37 -7.44 20.74
C PHE A 18 9.61 -8.01 22.14
N ALA A 19 10.36 -9.10 22.19
CA ALA A 19 11.04 -9.51 23.41
C ALA A 19 12.39 -8.76 23.48
N GLN A 20 12.61 -8.04 24.60
CA GLN A 20 13.89 -7.44 24.92
C GLN A 20 14.94 -8.53 25.20
N SER A 21 16.08 -8.49 24.53
CA SER A 21 17.30 -9.13 25.02
C SER A 21 18.47 -8.16 24.89
N ASN A 22 18.98 -7.74 26.05
CA ASN A 22 20.28 -7.11 26.22
C ASN A 22 21.39 -8.13 25.99
N ALA A 23 22.39 -7.82 25.20
CA ALA A 23 23.79 -8.16 25.46
C ALA A 23 24.70 -7.48 24.44
N GLY A 24 25.62 -6.66 24.91
CA GLY A 24 26.63 -5.98 24.10
C GLY A 24 27.74 -6.91 23.67
N GLN A 25 28.30 -6.60 22.52
CA GLN A 25 29.72 -6.84 22.20
C GLN A 25 30.21 -5.85 21.13
N ALA A 26 31.27 -5.15 21.47
CA ALA A 26 31.97 -4.25 20.58
C ALA A 26 32.77 -5.06 19.52
N GLN A 27 32.61 -4.72 18.25
CA GLN A 27 33.52 -5.15 17.20
C GLN A 27 33.99 -3.96 16.36
N ASN A 28 35.30 -3.92 16.10
CA ASN A 28 36.01 -2.89 15.36
C ASN A 28 35.53 -2.71 13.91
N PRO A 29 35.58 -1.49 13.34
CA PRO A 29 35.15 -1.22 11.98
C PRO A 29 36.18 -1.68 10.95
N PRO A 30 35.78 -2.22 9.80
CA PRO A 30 36.64 -2.41 8.64
C PRO A 30 36.94 -1.09 7.90
N ALA A 31 38.07 -1.01 7.25
CA ALA A 31 38.59 0.15 6.55
C ALA A 31 37.77 0.60 5.34
N PRO A 32 37.83 1.88 4.92
CA PRO A 32 36.95 2.44 3.91
C PRO A 32 37.32 2.02 2.49
N GLY A 33 36.42 1.29 1.85
CA GLY A 33 36.39 1.05 0.40
C GLY A 33 35.53 2.10 -0.30
N ALA A 34 36.01 2.58 -1.44
CA ALA A 34 35.51 3.72 -2.18
C ALA A 34 34.06 3.59 -2.66
N GLY A 35 33.27 4.67 -2.50
CA GLY A 35 32.17 4.99 -3.41
C GLY A 35 30.75 4.54 -3.00
N ALA A 36 30.44 4.36 -1.73
CA ALA A 36 29.04 4.27 -1.31
C ALA A 36 28.51 5.69 -1.02
N GLN A 37 27.57 6.15 -1.83
CA GLN A 37 26.77 7.35 -1.55
C GLN A 37 26.12 7.14 -0.19
N ALA A 38 26.43 7.98 0.80
CA ALA A 38 25.87 7.88 2.14
C ALA A 38 24.34 7.94 2.04
N ALA A 39 23.66 6.91 2.53
CA ALA A 39 22.20 6.94 2.70
C ALA A 39 21.85 8.18 3.54
N PRO A 40 20.73 8.89 3.22
CA PRO A 40 20.29 10.01 4.04
C PRO A 40 20.16 9.54 5.51
N PRO A 41 20.50 10.40 6.49
CA PRO A 41 20.42 10.02 7.89
C PRO A 41 18.99 9.59 8.23
N ALA A 42 18.88 8.40 8.81
CA ALA A 42 17.57 7.88 9.25
C ALA A 42 16.91 8.90 10.18
N LYS A 43 15.63 9.21 9.90
CA LYS A 43 14.82 10.07 10.77
C LYS A 43 14.83 9.49 12.19
N ARG A 44 15.11 10.30 13.21
CA ARG A 44 15.00 9.80 14.58
C ARG A 44 13.55 9.41 14.89
N PRO A 45 13.32 8.40 15.74
CA PRO A 45 11.97 8.05 16.14
C PRO A 45 11.24 9.23 16.80
N PRO A 46 9.94 9.41 16.54
CA PRO A 46 9.11 10.42 17.20
C PRO A 46 9.12 10.21 18.72
N GLN A 47 9.16 11.32 19.48
CA GLN A 47 9.22 11.27 20.94
C GLN A 47 8.15 12.17 21.55
N THR A 48 7.67 11.76 22.74
CA THR A 48 6.84 12.61 23.60
C THR A 48 7.72 13.60 24.37
N LYS A 49 7.23 14.83 24.54
CA LYS A 49 7.97 15.92 25.22
C LYS A 49 7.76 15.94 26.74
N THR A 50 6.66 15.36 27.21
CA THR A 50 6.27 15.36 28.62
C THR A 50 5.70 14.03 29.07
N GLN A 51 5.70 13.73 30.38
CA GLN A 51 5.06 12.55 30.94
C GLN A 51 3.56 12.55 30.63
N ALA A 52 2.88 13.69 30.75
CA ALA A 52 1.44 13.79 30.46
C ALA A 52 1.12 13.47 28.97
N GLU A 53 2.00 13.85 28.04
CA GLU A 53 1.89 13.50 26.64
C GLU A 53 2.10 12.00 26.43
N TYR A 54 3.10 11.41 27.07
CA TYR A 54 3.37 9.98 27.02
C TYR A 54 2.20 9.15 27.55
N ASP A 55 1.65 9.53 28.74
CA ASP A 55 0.53 8.81 29.35
C ASP A 55 -0.73 8.89 28.46
N ALA A 56 -1.00 10.06 27.88
CA ALA A 56 -2.12 10.24 26.95
C ALA A 56 -1.93 9.43 25.64
N TYR A 57 -0.71 9.38 25.12
CA TYR A 57 -0.36 8.55 23.94
C TYR A 57 -0.57 7.07 24.25
N GLN A 58 -0.07 6.58 25.40
CA GLN A 58 -0.24 5.18 25.81
C GLN A 58 -1.70 4.81 26.01
N ALA A 59 -2.49 5.72 26.58
CA ALA A 59 -3.92 5.51 26.75
C ALA A 59 -4.65 5.39 25.42
N ALA A 60 -4.32 6.26 24.44
CA ALA A 60 -4.95 6.25 23.13
C ALA A 60 -4.57 5.00 22.31
N ILE A 61 -3.27 4.64 22.26
CA ILE A 61 -2.80 3.48 21.50
C ILE A 61 -3.29 2.13 22.06
N ALA A 62 -3.66 2.08 23.33
CA ALA A 62 -4.19 0.88 23.97
C ALA A 62 -5.66 0.60 23.61
N MET A 63 -6.37 1.55 23.00
CA MET A 63 -7.77 1.37 22.59
C MET A 63 -7.89 0.24 21.56
N LYS A 64 -8.97 -0.55 21.66
CA LYS A 64 -9.24 -1.68 20.75
C LYS A 64 -10.42 -1.41 19.83
N ASP A 65 -11.25 -0.45 20.16
CA ASP A 65 -12.37 -0.01 19.34
C ASP A 65 -11.94 1.19 18.47
N PRO A 66 -12.16 1.17 17.13
CA PRO A 66 -11.72 2.24 16.25
C PRO A 66 -12.33 3.62 16.57
N ALA A 67 -13.59 3.67 17.02
CA ALA A 67 -14.27 4.92 17.32
C ALA A 67 -13.80 5.52 18.66
N GLN A 68 -13.54 4.66 19.65
CA GLN A 68 -12.92 5.09 20.91
C GLN A 68 -11.50 5.60 20.68
N MET A 69 -10.72 4.90 19.84
CA MET A 69 -9.39 5.35 19.46
C MET A 69 -9.44 6.67 18.71
N GLU A 70 -10.40 6.86 17.80
CA GLU A 70 -10.57 8.14 17.08
C GLU A 70 -10.82 9.30 18.05
N THR A 71 -11.72 9.10 19.03
CA THR A 71 -12.00 10.10 20.05
C THR A 71 -10.73 10.43 20.85
N ALA A 72 -10.05 9.41 21.37
CA ALA A 72 -8.82 9.60 22.14
C ALA A 72 -7.70 10.27 21.31
N THR A 73 -7.59 9.94 20.02
CA THR A 73 -6.61 10.54 19.10
C THR A 73 -6.92 12.00 18.82
N ASN A 74 -8.20 12.37 18.61
CA ASN A 74 -8.61 13.75 18.42
C ASN A 74 -8.39 14.59 19.68
N ASP A 75 -8.71 14.06 20.85
CA ASP A 75 -8.46 14.70 22.15
C ASP A 75 -6.96 14.93 22.38
N PHE A 76 -6.14 13.90 22.06
CA PHE A 76 -4.69 14.00 22.10
C PHE A 76 -4.18 15.09 21.16
N ALA A 77 -4.62 15.11 19.90
CA ALA A 77 -4.20 16.08 18.91
C ALA A 77 -4.60 17.52 19.31
N THR A 78 -5.72 17.69 20.00
CA THR A 78 -6.17 18.97 20.54
C THR A 78 -5.31 19.42 21.73
N LYS A 79 -4.98 18.50 22.63
CA LYS A 79 -4.20 18.80 23.83
C LYS A 79 -2.71 18.98 23.55
N PHE A 80 -2.18 18.26 22.56
CA PHE A 80 -0.77 18.26 22.18
C PHE A 80 -0.60 18.50 20.67
N PRO A 81 -0.93 19.72 20.17
CA PRO A 81 -0.95 19.99 18.73
C PRO A 81 0.44 19.90 18.06
N ASP A 82 1.53 20.11 18.82
CA ASP A 82 2.91 20.03 18.35
C ASP A 82 3.60 18.71 18.70
N SER A 83 2.82 17.66 19.02
CA SER A 83 3.35 16.36 19.35
C SER A 83 3.86 15.62 18.11
N GLU A 84 5.08 15.09 18.20
CA GLU A 84 5.66 14.25 17.12
C GLU A 84 4.94 12.90 17.00
N VAL A 85 4.38 12.36 18.09
CA VAL A 85 3.69 11.07 18.09
C VAL A 85 2.22 11.17 17.63
N ARG A 86 1.71 12.38 17.38
CA ARG A 86 0.33 12.60 16.90
C ARG A 86 0.05 11.85 15.59
N LYS A 87 1.00 11.89 14.64
CA LYS A 87 0.89 11.14 13.36
C LYS A 87 0.71 9.65 13.60
N LEU A 88 1.48 9.06 14.54
CA LEU A 88 1.42 7.63 14.83
C LEU A 88 0.05 7.19 15.35
N LEU A 89 -0.64 8.02 16.12
CA LEU A 89 -2.00 7.74 16.57
C LEU A 89 -3.00 7.76 15.40
N PHE A 90 -2.92 8.75 14.51
CA PHE A 90 -3.77 8.78 13.32
C PHE A 90 -3.50 7.57 12.41
N LEU A 91 -2.23 7.20 12.18
CA LEU A 91 -1.87 5.99 11.41
C LEU A 91 -2.46 4.73 12.03
N ALA A 92 -2.30 4.56 13.34
CA ALA A 92 -2.85 3.39 14.04
C ALA A 92 -4.38 3.35 13.93
N ASN A 93 -5.07 4.48 14.08
CA ASN A 93 -6.52 4.56 13.94
C ASN A 93 -6.98 4.30 12.49
N MET A 94 -6.27 4.83 11.47
CA MET A 94 -6.52 4.53 10.05
C MET A 94 -6.44 3.02 9.79
N ARG A 95 -5.40 2.35 10.30
CA ARG A 95 -5.23 0.89 10.18
C ARG A 95 -6.37 0.11 10.84
N MET A 96 -6.88 0.58 11.99
CA MET A 96 -8.04 -0.04 12.65
C MET A 96 -9.31 0.08 11.81
N TYR A 97 -9.57 1.24 11.21
CA TYR A 97 -10.70 1.40 10.31
C TYR A 97 -10.56 0.57 9.03
N GLN A 98 -9.35 0.46 8.48
CA GLN A 98 -9.06 -0.42 7.35
C GLN A 98 -9.33 -1.88 7.72
N ALA A 99 -8.84 -2.35 8.86
CA ALA A 99 -9.06 -3.72 9.36
C ALA A 99 -10.55 -4.02 9.63
N SER A 100 -11.34 -3.03 10.06
CA SER A 100 -12.79 -3.16 10.26
C SER A 100 -13.61 -2.95 8.98
N ASN A 101 -12.96 -2.83 7.82
CA ASN A 101 -13.60 -2.60 6.52
C ASN A 101 -14.52 -1.36 6.50
N ASN A 102 -14.07 -0.27 7.10
CA ASN A 102 -14.76 1.02 7.10
C ASN A 102 -14.01 2.04 6.19
N PRO A 103 -14.24 2.00 4.86
CA PRO A 103 -13.49 2.78 3.90
C PRO A 103 -13.66 4.30 4.08
N ASP A 104 -14.86 4.76 4.45
CA ASP A 104 -15.11 6.19 4.61
C ASP A 104 -14.28 6.76 5.77
N LYS A 105 -14.26 6.06 6.90
CA LYS A 105 -13.43 6.43 8.04
C LYS A 105 -11.94 6.24 7.75
N THR A 106 -11.56 5.23 6.99
CA THR A 106 -10.17 5.04 6.55
C THR A 106 -9.66 6.26 5.78
N VAL A 107 -10.46 6.78 4.83
CA VAL A 107 -10.10 7.99 4.07
C VAL A 107 -10.09 9.23 4.97
N GLU A 108 -11.11 9.40 5.82
CA GLU A 108 -11.18 10.54 6.74
C GLU A 108 -9.93 10.63 7.63
N VAL A 109 -9.58 9.52 8.29
CA VAL A 109 -8.41 9.48 9.19
C VAL A 109 -7.11 9.52 8.41
N GLY A 110 -7.02 8.88 7.24
CA GLY A 110 -5.86 8.97 6.36
C GLY A 110 -5.55 10.40 5.94
N ARG A 111 -6.57 11.21 5.64
CA ARG A 111 -6.39 12.65 5.38
C ARG A 111 -5.90 13.42 6.60
N LYS A 112 -6.26 13.00 7.83
CA LYS A 112 -5.68 13.58 9.06
C LYS A 112 -4.20 13.24 9.21
N VAL A 113 -3.78 12.03 8.81
CA VAL A 113 -2.34 11.68 8.71
C VAL A 113 -1.64 12.63 7.74
N LEU A 114 -2.17 12.77 6.51
CA LEU A 114 -1.58 13.61 5.47
C LEU A 114 -1.60 15.11 5.80
N ALA A 115 -2.51 15.57 6.66
CA ALA A 115 -2.50 16.94 7.18
C ALA A 115 -1.34 17.18 8.17
N VAL A 116 -0.82 16.13 8.81
CA VAL A 116 0.35 16.19 9.71
C VAL A 116 1.64 15.92 8.95
N ASP A 117 1.62 14.96 8.04
CA ASP A 117 2.76 14.54 7.23
C ASP A 117 2.27 14.26 5.79
N PRO A 118 2.39 15.24 4.88
CA PRO A 118 1.92 15.10 3.49
C PRO A 118 2.65 14.02 2.70
N ASP A 119 3.84 13.63 3.15
CA ASP A 119 4.74 12.69 2.49
C ASP A 119 4.63 11.26 3.05
N ASP A 120 3.70 11.00 3.99
CA ASP A 120 3.51 9.68 4.56
C ASP A 120 3.03 8.68 3.51
N PRO A 121 3.89 7.72 3.06
CA PRO A 121 3.55 6.87 1.94
C PRO A 121 2.45 5.84 2.26
N GLU A 122 2.31 5.43 3.52
CA GLU A 122 1.25 4.50 3.91
C GLU A 122 -0.13 5.15 3.82
N ALA A 123 -0.25 6.38 4.31
CA ALA A 123 -1.49 7.13 4.21
C ALA A 123 -1.82 7.47 2.75
N LEU A 124 -0.82 7.90 1.95
CA LEU A 124 -0.99 8.16 0.52
C LEU A 124 -1.54 6.94 -0.22
N ILE A 125 -0.91 5.77 -0.06
CA ILE A 125 -1.32 4.52 -0.71
C ILE A 125 -2.70 4.08 -0.22
N THR A 126 -2.94 4.12 1.10
CA THR A 126 -4.21 3.67 1.67
C THR A 126 -5.39 4.50 1.20
N VAL A 127 -5.27 5.84 1.22
CA VAL A 127 -6.31 6.74 0.73
C VAL A 127 -6.52 6.57 -0.77
N ALA A 128 -5.42 6.53 -1.56
CA ALA A 128 -5.49 6.34 -3.00
C ALA A 128 -6.20 5.03 -3.37
N ASN A 129 -5.89 3.93 -2.67
CA ASN A 129 -6.53 2.64 -2.91
C ASN A 129 -8.04 2.69 -2.66
N VAL A 130 -8.46 3.25 -1.53
CA VAL A 130 -9.89 3.36 -1.20
C VAL A 130 -10.63 4.25 -2.21
N LEU A 131 -10.04 5.38 -2.61
CA LEU A 131 -10.63 6.25 -3.64
C LEU A 131 -10.74 5.53 -4.98
N ALA A 132 -9.71 4.81 -5.41
CA ALA A 132 -9.72 4.05 -6.66
C ALA A 132 -10.77 2.93 -6.67
N GLU A 133 -10.93 2.21 -5.55
CA GLU A 133 -11.86 1.08 -5.46
C GLU A 133 -13.33 1.48 -5.26
N ARG A 134 -13.57 2.58 -4.55
CA ARG A 134 -14.93 2.97 -4.14
C ARG A 134 -15.59 4.00 -5.04
N THR A 135 -14.83 4.67 -5.90
CA THR A 135 -15.39 5.63 -6.86
C THR A 135 -16.15 4.89 -7.95
N ARG A 136 -17.43 5.25 -8.10
CA ARG A 136 -18.35 4.65 -9.07
C ARG A 136 -18.49 5.53 -10.30
N ASP A 137 -18.88 4.95 -11.43
CA ASP A 137 -19.16 5.70 -12.66
C ASP A 137 -20.26 6.73 -12.52
N THR A 138 -21.14 6.54 -11.53
CA THR A 138 -22.30 7.42 -11.24
C THR A 138 -21.99 8.52 -10.23
N ASP A 139 -20.81 8.52 -9.61
CA ASP A 139 -20.44 9.53 -8.62
C ASP A 139 -20.16 10.87 -9.34
N LEU A 140 -20.76 11.96 -8.85
CA LEU A 140 -20.64 13.29 -9.46
C LEU A 140 -19.20 13.84 -9.40
N ASP A 141 -18.42 13.42 -8.41
CA ASP A 141 -17.04 13.82 -8.17
C ASP A 141 -16.03 12.73 -8.63
N LYS A 142 -16.47 11.78 -9.49
CA LYS A 142 -15.67 10.65 -9.95
C LYS A 142 -14.28 11.07 -10.42
N ASP A 143 -14.23 11.99 -11.37
CA ASP A 143 -12.97 12.38 -12.00
C ASP A 143 -12.03 13.02 -10.98
N GLN A 144 -12.55 13.87 -10.10
CA GLN A 144 -11.77 14.50 -9.04
C GLN A 144 -11.19 13.44 -8.08
N ARG A 145 -11.98 12.46 -7.65
CA ARG A 145 -11.55 11.39 -6.74
C ARG A 145 -10.49 10.49 -7.37
N LEU A 146 -10.66 10.12 -8.65
CA LEU A 146 -9.69 9.29 -9.36
C LEU A 146 -8.41 10.04 -9.67
N ASP A 147 -8.47 11.36 -9.92
CA ASP A 147 -7.29 12.19 -10.11
C ASP A 147 -6.54 12.41 -8.78
N GLU A 148 -7.27 12.58 -7.66
CA GLU A 148 -6.69 12.61 -6.31
C GLU A 148 -5.97 11.29 -6.01
N ALA A 149 -6.61 10.14 -6.26
CA ALA A 149 -6.01 8.81 -6.08
C ALA A 149 -4.73 8.65 -6.92
N MET A 150 -4.75 9.09 -8.18
CA MET A 150 -3.58 9.03 -9.06
C MET A 150 -2.42 9.85 -8.50
N LYS A 151 -2.66 11.10 -8.10
CA LYS A 151 -1.64 11.98 -7.54
C LYS A 151 -1.04 11.41 -6.25
N MET A 152 -1.87 10.90 -5.35
CA MET A 152 -1.41 10.28 -4.10
C MET A 152 -0.57 9.03 -4.38
N ALA A 153 -1.02 8.14 -5.27
CA ALA A 153 -0.27 6.94 -5.63
C ALA A 153 1.07 7.29 -6.30
N GLN A 154 1.11 8.29 -7.17
CA GLN A 154 2.36 8.76 -7.78
C GLN A 154 3.30 9.35 -6.73
N HIS A 155 2.81 10.24 -5.86
CA HIS A 155 3.60 10.84 -4.81
C HIS A 155 4.18 9.81 -3.85
N SER A 156 3.41 8.77 -3.50
CA SER A 156 3.91 7.70 -2.64
C SER A 156 5.11 6.96 -3.25
N THR A 157 5.21 6.84 -4.59
CA THR A 157 6.39 6.21 -5.22
C THR A 157 7.68 7.00 -5.00
N GLU A 158 7.58 8.29 -4.74
CA GLU A 158 8.70 9.18 -4.46
C GLU A 158 9.11 9.12 -2.97
N THR A 159 8.12 8.97 -2.08
CA THR A 159 8.30 9.09 -0.63
C THR A 159 8.55 7.76 0.09
N VAL A 160 8.19 6.61 -0.50
CA VAL A 160 8.38 5.28 0.15
C VAL A 160 9.80 5.06 0.67
N ASN A 161 10.82 5.48 -0.07
CA ASN A 161 12.20 5.21 0.31
C ASN A 161 12.73 6.16 1.40
N THR A 162 12.18 7.36 1.53
CA THR A 162 12.65 8.44 2.40
C THR A 162 11.78 8.64 3.64
N ASP A 163 10.47 8.39 3.51
CA ASP A 163 9.48 8.81 4.50
C ASP A 163 8.71 7.65 5.16
N SER A 164 9.04 6.39 4.84
CA SER A 164 8.43 5.22 5.49
C SER A 164 8.76 5.17 6.98
N ASP A 165 7.73 5.06 7.83
CA ASP A 165 7.88 4.89 9.28
C ASP A 165 8.25 3.43 9.62
N ILE A 166 9.53 3.12 9.49
CA ILE A 166 10.08 1.81 9.83
C ILE A 166 10.68 1.87 11.23
N PRO A 167 10.25 1.01 12.18
CA PRO A 167 10.77 1.00 13.54
C PRO A 167 12.30 0.82 13.58
N ALA A 168 12.96 1.57 14.47
CA ALA A 168 14.40 1.42 14.68
C ALA A 168 14.74 -0.02 15.09
N GLY A 169 15.82 -0.58 14.51
CA GLY A 169 16.23 -1.96 14.75
C GLY A 169 15.51 -3.00 13.89
N THR A 170 14.62 -2.59 12.98
CA THR A 170 14.07 -3.51 11.98
C THR A 170 15.21 -4.03 11.09
N PRO A 171 15.34 -5.37 10.91
CA PRO A 171 16.31 -5.95 10.00
C PRO A 171 16.16 -5.37 8.58
N GLN A 172 17.29 -5.14 7.90
CA GLN A 172 17.30 -4.47 6.59
C GLN A 172 16.46 -5.20 5.55
N ASP A 173 16.52 -6.53 5.50
CA ASP A 173 15.73 -7.36 4.60
C ASP A 173 14.22 -7.18 4.81
N LYS A 174 13.77 -6.97 6.05
CA LYS A 174 12.37 -6.68 6.39
C LYS A 174 11.96 -5.26 6.01
N ALA A 175 12.85 -4.30 6.24
CA ALA A 175 12.63 -2.92 5.83
C ALA A 175 12.51 -2.82 4.30
N ASP A 176 13.40 -3.48 3.56
CA ASP A 176 13.40 -3.50 2.10
C ASP A 176 12.16 -4.21 1.54
N ALA A 177 11.77 -5.34 2.13
CA ALA A 177 10.56 -6.06 1.75
C ALA A 177 9.29 -5.21 1.99
N TYR A 178 9.22 -4.48 3.11
CA TYR A 178 8.12 -3.56 3.38
C TYR A 178 8.03 -2.43 2.35
N LYS A 179 9.15 -1.77 2.04
CA LYS A 179 9.21 -0.73 1.01
C LYS A 179 8.84 -1.27 -0.37
N ALA A 180 9.34 -2.44 -0.73
CA ALA A 180 9.01 -3.09 -2.00
C ALA A 180 7.51 -3.40 -2.10
N LEU A 181 6.88 -3.89 -1.03
CA LEU A 181 5.43 -4.12 -0.98
C LEU A 181 4.65 -2.82 -1.15
N MET A 182 5.06 -1.72 -0.49
CA MET A 182 4.43 -0.42 -0.64
C MET A 182 4.54 0.11 -2.06
N LEU A 183 5.73 0.03 -2.69
CA LEU A 183 5.93 0.41 -4.08
C LEU A 183 5.08 -0.45 -5.03
N SER A 184 4.99 -1.75 -4.79
CA SER A 184 4.13 -2.65 -5.56
C SER A 184 2.67 -2.20 -5.51
N ASN A 185 2.15 -1.87 -4.32
CA ASN A 185 0.79 -1.37 -4.14
C ASN A 185 0.58 -0.02 -4.86
N ALA A 186 1.51 0.92 -4.74
CA ALA A 186 1.43 2.20 -5.42
C ALA A 186 1.36 2.04 -6.95
N TYR A 187 2.26 1.24 -7.54
CA TYR A 187 2.24 0.97 -8.98
C TYR A 187 1.00 0.19 -9.42
N SER A 188 0.46 -0.71 -8.59
CA SER A 188 -0.80 -1.41 -8.85
C SER A 188 -1.98 -0.43 -8.96
N ILE A 189 -2.06 0.55 -8.04
CA ILE A 189 -3.10 1.59 -8.08
C ILE A 189 -2.97 2.43 -9.35
N ILE A 190 -1.77 2.92 -9.66
CA ILE A 190 -1.51 3.72 -10.87
C ILE A 190 -1.91 2.95 -12.12
N GLY A 191 -1.43 1.70 -12.27
CA GLY A 191 -1.73 0.85 -13.41
C GLY A 191 -3.23 0.51 -13.53
N THR A 192 -3.93 0.40 -12.40
CA THR A 192 -5.39 0.21 -12.36
C THR A 192 -6.13 1.44 -12.86
N LEU A 193 -5.72 2.62 -12.42
CA LEU A 193 -6.32 3.89 -12.84
C LEU A 193 -6.06 4.17 -14.32
N ASP A 194 -4.84 3.87 -14.81
CA ASP A 194 -4.52 3.96 -16.23
C ASP A 194 -5.36 2.99 -17.07
N PHE A 195 -5.55 1.75 -16.59
CA PHE A 195 -6.43 0.77 -17.26
C PHE A 195 -7.87 1.26 -17.35
N ASN A 196 -8.41 1.83 -16.29
CA ASN A 196 -9.77 2.36 -16.24
C ASN A 196 -9.95 3.59 -17.14
N LYS A 197 -8.88 4.34 -17.40
CA LYS A 197 -8.82 5.47 -18.36
C LYS A 197 -8.48 5.01 -19.79
N GLU A 198 -8.47 3.70 -20.06
CA GLU A 198 -8.13 3.07 -21.35
C GLU A 198 -6.70 3.37 -21.84
N LYS A 199 -5.82 3.83 -20.97
CA LYS A 199 -4.39 4.04 -21.23
C LYS A 199 -3.62 2.72 -21.09
N TYR A 200 -3.91 1.76 -21.95
CA TYR A 200 -3.44 0.38 -21.75
C TYR A 200 -1.92 0.22 -21.79
N ALA A 201 -1.18 1.06 -22.53
CA ALA A 201 0.28 1.04 -22.54
C ALA A 201 0.89 1.54 -21.23
N ASP A 202 0.32 2.60 -20.64
CA ASP A 202 0.72 3.12 -19.33
C ASP A 202 0.36 2.12 -18.24
N ALA A 203 -0.85 1.52 -18.32
CA ALA A 203 -1.30 0.46 -17.44
C ALA A 203 -0.34 -0.74 -17.45
N GLU A 204 0.05 -1.23 -18.63
CA GLU A 204 1.05 -2.30 -18.76
C GLU A 204 2.35 -1.93 -18.06
N THR A 205 2.87 -0.73 -18.32
CA THR A 205 4.13 -0.26 -17.72
C THR A 205 4.07 -0.28 -16.19
N ASN A 206 3.01 0.27 -15.61
CA ASN A 206 2.87 0.39 -14.15
C ASN A 206 2.54 -0.96 -13.49
N LEU A 207 1.72 -1.81 -14.12
CA LEU A 207 1.41 -3.16 -13.60
C LEU A 207 2.66 -4.08 -13.64
N ARG A 208 3.52 -3.97 -14.67
CA ARG A 208 4.82 -4.67 -14.69
C ARG A 208 5.72 -4.18 -13.55
N LYS A 209 5.85 -2.86 -13.36
CA LYS A 209 6.61 -2.32 -12.23
C LYS A 209 6.11 -2.85 -10.89
N SER A 210 4.79 -2.93 -10.69
CA SER A 210 4.20 -3.50 -9.47
C SER A 210 4.68 -4.94 -9.22
N ILE A 211 4.71 -5.78 -10.25
CA ILE A 211 5.17 -7.17 -10.14
C ILE A 211 6.68 -7.24 -9.92
N ASP A 212 7.45 -6.42 -10.67
CA ASP A 212 8.91 -6.48 -10.69
C ASP A 212 9.55 -5.99 -9.38
N VAL A 213 8.94 -5.04 -8.68
CA VAL A 213 9.47 -4.55 -7.39
C VAL A 213 9.20 -5.51 -6.23
N TYR A 214 8.19 -6.39 -6.34
CA TYR A 214 7.86 -7.40 -5.31
C TYR A 214 7.57 -8.77 -5.93
N PRO A 215 8.56 -9.39 -6.61
CA PRO A 215 8.36 -10.59 -7.42
C PRO A 215 8.11 -11.87 -6.61
N GLN A 216 8.45 -11.87 -5.31
CA GLN A 216 8.32 -13.07 -4.46
C GLN A 216 6.85 -13.43 -4.21
N GLN A 217 5.96 -12.45 -4.24
CA GLN A 217 4.54 -12.64 -3.99
C GLN A 217 3.71 -11.71 -4.88
N PRO A 218 3.66 -11.99 -6.21
CA PRO A 218 2.88 -11.18 -7.14
C PRO A 218 1.38 -11.28 -6.83
N ASP A 219 0.72 -10.13 -6.79
CA ASP A 219 -0.73 -10.10 -6.61
C ASP A 219 -1.44 -10.66 -7.86
N PRO A 220 -2.25 -11.73 -7.72
CA PRO A 220 -2.96 -12.31 -8.86
C PRO A 220 -3.93 -11.34 -9.55
N VAL A 221 -4.46 -10.33 -8.84
CA VAL A 221 -5.30 -9.27 -9.44
C VAL A 221 -4.47 -8.39 -10.36
N VAL A 222 -3.25 -8.05 -9.96
CA VAL A 222 -2.31 -7.25 -10.77
C VAL A 222 -1.90 -8.02 -12.03
N VAL A 223 -1.55 -9.31 -11.86
CA VAL A 223 -1.18 -10.19 -12.99
C VAL A 223 -2.33 -10.34 -13.99
N LEU A 224 -3.56 -10.56 -13.50
CA LEU A 224 -4.76 -10.62 -14.34
C LEU A 224 -4.97 -9.30 -15.08
N ARG A 225 -4.86 -8.17 -14.40
CA ARG A 225 -5.07 -6.85 -15.00
C ARG A 225 -4.00 -6.52 -16.04
N LEU A 226 -2.75 -6.95 -15.82
CA LEU A 226 -1.68 -6.87 -16.83
C LEU A 226 -2.05 -7.67 -18.08
N ALA A 227 -2.53 -8.90 -17.92
CA ALA A 227 -2.97 -9.71 -19.06
C ALA A 227 -4.10 -9.02 -19.85
N LEU A 228 -5.07 -8.43 -19.15
CA LEU A 228 -6.17 -7.68 -19.77
C LEU A 228 -5.65 -6.42 -20.50
N ALA A 229 -4.67 -5.70 -19.92
CA ALA A 229 -4.07 -4.54 -20.56
C ALA A 229 -3.31 -4.90 -21.84
N LEU A 230 -2.62 -6.04 -21.86
CA LEU A 230 -1.96 -6.59 -23.04
C LEU A 230 -2.96 -7.03 -24.11
N ASP A 231 -4.04 -7.69 -23.71
CA ASP A 231 -5.13 -8.09 -24.61
C ASP A 231 -5.75 -6.87 -25.31
N LYS A 232 -6.03 -5.80 -24.58
CA LYS A 232 -6.55 -4.53 -25.15
C LYS A 232 -5.61 -3.88 -26.14
N GLN A 233 -4.33 -4.20 -26.10
CA GLN A 233 -3.31 -3.76 -27.06
C GLN A 233 -3.09 -4.76 -28.21
N ASN A 234 -3.90 -5.83 -28.30
CA ASN A 234 -3.74 -6.94 -29.25
C ASN A 234 -2.42 -7.73 -29.10
N LYS A 235 -1.75 -7.63 -27.95
CA LYS A 235 -0.54 -8.39 -27.60
C LYS A 235 -0.91 -9.76 -27.06
N TYR A 236 -1.65 -10.56 -27.87
CA TYR A 236 -2.29 -11.80 -27.44
C TYR A 236 -1.32 -12.87 -26.89
N PRO A 237 -0.14 -13.12 -27.48
CA PRO A 237 0.79 -14.10 -26.93
C PRO A 237 1.30 -13.72 -25.54
N GLU A 238 1.58 -12.43 -25.32
CA GLU A 238 2.03 -11.93 -24.03
C GLU A 238 0.88 -11.94 -23.01
N ALA A 239 -0.33 -11.57 -23.43
CA ALA A 239 -1.54 -11.67 -22.62
C ALA A 239 -1.79 -13.12 -22.17
N LEU A 240 -1.64 -14.09 -23.07
CA LEU A 240 -1.80 -15.52 -22.77
C LEU A 240 -0.76 -16.00 -21.73
N LYS A 241 0.48 -15.52 -21.82
CA LYS A 241 1.52 -15.83 -20.84
C LYS A 241 1.13 -15.31 -19.43
N GLU A 242 0.74 -14.06 -19.31
CA GLU A 242 0.40 -13.47 -18.02
C GLU A 242 -0.93 -14.04 -17.46
N ILE A 243 -1.91 -14.36 -18.31
CA ILE A 243 -3.16 -14.97 -17.84
C ILE A 243 -2.93 -16.39 -17.30
N ASN A 244 -2.03 -17.18 -17.90
CA ASN A 244 -1.66 -18.49 -17.36
C ASN A 244 -1.06 -18.35 -15.96
N LYS A 245 -0.18 -17.37 -15.75
CA LYS A 245 0.38 -17.05 -14.43
C LYS A 245 -0.72 -16.67 -13.43
N ALA A 246 -1.71 -15.85 -13.83
CA ALA A 246 -2.84 -15.52 -12.98
C ALA A 246 -3.68 -16.76 -12.60
N VAL A 247 -3.86 -17.70 -13.53
CA VAL A 247 -4.54 -18.98 -13.27
C VAL A 247 -3.79 -19.83 -12.25
N GLU A 248 -2.46 -19.90 -12.36
CA GLU A 248 -1.59 -20.65 -11.42
C GLU A 248 -1.65 -20.04 -9.99
N LEU A 249 -1.75 -18.71 -9.89
CA LEU A 249 -1.80 -18.00 -8.61
C LEU A 249 -3.18 -18.03 -7.94
N THR A 250 -4.23 -18.58 -8.59
CA THR A 250 -5.61 -18.48 -8.11
C THR A 250 -6.35 -19.81 -8.12
N GLN A 251 -7.24 -19.97 -7.12
CA GLN A 251 -8.19 -21.07 -7.10
C GLN A 251 -9.39 -20.78 -8.02
N GLU A 252 -9.97 -21.82 -8.61
CA GLU A 252 -11.09 -21.70 -9.56
C GLU A 252 -12.35 -21.06 -8.94
N ASN A 253 -12.62 -21.37 -7.68
CA ASN A 253 -13.80 -20.88 -6.97
C ASN A 253 -13.70 -19.40 -6.52
N THR A 254 -12.59 -18.73 -6.78
CA THR A 254 -12.45 -17.29 -6.54
C THR A 254 -12.92 -16.47 -7.75
N SER A 255 -13.38 -15.25 -7.51
CA SER A 255 -13.80 -14.33 -8.58
C SER A 255 -12.68 -14.06 -9.58
N VAL A 256 -11.45 -13.85 -9.08
CA VAL A 256 -10.25 -13.61 -9.89
C VAL A 256 -9.87 -14.86 -10.68
N GLY A 257 -9.85 -16.03 -10.03
CA GLY A 257 -9.52 -17.29 -10.67
C GLY A 257 -10.54 -17.71 -11.75
N GLY A 258 -11.82 -17.49 -11.50
CA GLY A 258 -12.87 -17.73 -12.50
C GLY A 258 -12.77 -16.81 -13.71
N LEU A 259 -12.43 -15.52 -13.49
CA LEU A 259 -12.20 -14.58 -14.59
C LEU A 259 -10.93 -14.94 -15.38
N ALA A 260 -9.83 -15.22 -14.70
CA ALA A 260 -8.57 -15.59 -15.34
C ALA A 260 -8.73 -16.80 -16.28
N ARG A 261 -9.46 -17.86 -15.85
CA ARG A 261 -9.69 -19.04 -16.67
C ARG A 261 -10.55 -18.74 -17.90
N ARG A 262 -11.61 -17.96 -17.76
CA ARG A 262 -12.44 -17.54 -18.91
C ARG A 262 -11.65 -16.73 -19.94
N GLU A 263 -10.83 -15.79 -19.47
CA GLU A 263 -10.00 -14.98 -20.36
C GLU A 263 -8.87 -15.81 -21.01
N ARG A 264 -8.29 -16.75 -20.31
CA ARG A 264 -7.34 -17.71 -20.89
C ARG A 264 -7.97 -18.49 -22.02
N ASP A 265 -9.14 -19.07 -21.80
CA ASP A 265 -9.82 -19.90 -22.80
C ASP A 265 -10.16 -19.06 -24.07
N ARG A 266 -10.55 -17.80 -23.89
CA ARG A 266 -10.75 -16.85 -24.99
C ARG A 266 -9.45 -16.54 -25.76
N LEU A 267 -8.37 -16.27 -25.05
CA LEU A 267 -7.05 -15.98 -25.66
C LEU A 267 -6.49 -17.20 -26.39
N VAL A 268 -6.66 -18.40 -25.85
CA VAL A 268 -6.26 -19.65 -26.54
C VAL A 268 -6.98 -19.79 -27.88
N GLN A 269 -8.28 -19.49 -27.95
CA GLN A 269 -9.01 -19.50 -29.21
C GLN A 269 -8.48 -18.48 -30.22
N LEU A 270 -8.13 -17.26 -29.75
CA LEU A 270 -7.60 -16.19 -30.61
C LEU A 270 -6.19 -16.48 -31.14
N THR A 271 -5.36 -17.14 -30.33
CA THR A 271 -3.95 -17.43 -30.68
C THR A 271 -3.75 -18.80 -31.34
N GLY A 272 -4.81 -19.63 -31.43
CA GLY A 272 -4.69 -21.03 -31.87
C GLY A 272 -3.86 -21.87 -30.91
N GLY A 273 -3.79 -21.47 -29.62
CA GLY A 273 -3.05 -22.18 -28.58
C GLY A 273 -1.53 -21.91 -28.58
N LYS A 274 -1.07 -20.88 -29.29
CA LYS A 274 0.34 -20.51 -29.42
C LYS A 274 0.71 -19.34 -28.51
#